data_0aa3065dca997f43a2ba5be2cf0f0533
#
_entry.id   0aa3065dca997f43a2ba5be2cf0f0533
#
_cell.length_a   1.000
_cell.length_b   1.000
_cell.length_c   1.000
_cell.angle_alpha   90.00
_cell.angle_beta   90.00
_cell.angle_gamma   90.00
#
_symmetry.space_group_name_H-M   'P 1'
#
loop_
_entity.id
_entity.type
_entity.pdbx_description
1 polymer ?
#
loop_
_entity_poly.entity_id
_entity_poly.type
_entity_poly.pdbx_seq_one_letter_code
_entity_poly.pdbx_strand_id
1 'polypeptide(L)'
;MNHNIIVIDLEATCWEYDRIPPGQKTDIIEIGICELNKSTKAISNKQSIYVIPERSKISAFCTELTGITPKLIKEKGIRFEEACEKIRDEYHPEMLTWAGFGAFDREQMMQQCDYLGIENPFSGNYLNIMHLFRNHNGLYKMMGLRRALNALNMNFEGHHHSGADDAYNAARILREIL
;
A
#
# COMPACT_ATOMS: atom_id res chain seq x y z
N MET A 1 8.53 16.25 18.04
CA MET A 1 8.92 15.45 16.86
C MET A 1 7.75 14.55 16.52
N ASN A 2 7.36 14.50 15.25
CA ASN A 2 6.31 13.56 14.84
C ASN A 2 6.88 12.14 14.89
N HIS A 3 6.26 11.26 15.69
CA HIS A 3 6.72 9.89 15.92
C HIS A 3 5.98 8.86 15.04
N ASN A 4 5.24 9.33 14.03
CA ASN A 4 4.46 8.45 13.18
C ASN A 4 5.29 7.89 12.02
N ILE A 5 4.97 6.66 11.65
CA ILE A 5 5.36 6.03 10.39
C ILE A 5 4.09 5.89 9.56
N ILE A 6 4.12 6.33 8.32
CA ILE A 6 3.03 6.08 7.38
C ILE A 6 3.20 4.68 6.81
N VAL A 7 2.17 3.85 6.89
CA VAL A 7 2.20 2.51 6.31
C VAL A 7 1.20 2.46 5.18
N ILE A 8 1.66 2.02 4.01
CA ILE A 8 0.82 1.88 2.82
C ILE A 8 0.84 0.46 2.27
N ASP A 9 -0.20 0.16 1.51
CA ASP A 9 -0.29 -0.99 0.62
C ASP A 9 -1.07 -0.56 -0.63
N LEU A 10 -0.60 -0.96 -1.80
CA LEU A 10 -1.18 -0.55 -3.07
C LEU A 10 -1.86 -1.72 -3.77
N GLU A 11 -3.10 -1.48 -4.17
CA GLU A 11 -3.72 -2.32 -5.19
C GLU A 11 -3.56 -1.67 -6.56
N ALA A 12 -3.20 -2.47 -7.54
CA ALA A 12 -2.98 -2.02 -8.90
C ALA A 12 -3.70 -2.90 -9.91
N THR A 13 -3.95 -2.37 -11.10
CA THR A 13 -4.53 -3.16 -12.18
C THR A 13 -3.65 -4.37 -12.49
N CYS A 14 -4.25 -5.55 -12.54
CA CYS A 14 -3.56 -6.81 -12.72
C CYS A 14 -4.34 -7.77 -13.64
N TRP A 15 -3.65 -8.79 -14.14
CA TRP A 15 -4.19 -9.77 -15.09
C TRP A 15 -3.70 -11.16 -14.74
N GLU A 16 -4.46 -12.17 -15.16
CA GLU A 16 -4.04 -13.57 -14.99
C GLU A 16 -2.64 -13.81 -15.55
N TYR A 17 -1.83 -14.55 -14.78
CA TYR A 17 -0.45 -14.89 -15.14
C TYR A 17 0.45 -13.67 -15.46
N ASP A 18 0.15 -12.51 -14.87
CA ASP A 18 0.88 -11.24 -15.08
C ASP A 18 0.97 -10.83 -16.56
N ARG A 19 0.01 -11.26 -17.39
CA ARG A 19 -0.02 -10.98 -18.83
C ARG A 19 -0.70 -9.64 -19.10
N ILE A 20 0.08 -8.58 -19.08
CA ILE A 20 -0.40 -7.22 -19.38
C ILE A 20 -0.83 -7.16 -20.85
N PRO A 21 -2.10 -6.75 -21.16
CA PRO A 21 -2.54 -6.61 -22.54
C PRO A 21 -1.75 -5.54 -23.31
N PRO A 22 -1.59 -5.68 -24.64
CA PRO A 22 -0.91 -4.68 -25.46
C PRO A 22 -1.50 -3.27 -25.25
N GLY A 23 -0.61 -2.29 -25.08
CA GLY A 23 -1.00 -0.89 -24.89
C GLY A 23 -1.49 -0.54 -23.48
N GLN A 24 -1.55 -1.50 -22.55
CA GLN A 24 -1.85 -1.23 -21.14
C GLN A 24 -0.58 -1.24 -20.27
N LYS A 25 -0.68 -0.64 -19.10
CA LYS A 25 0.37 -0.61 -18.06
C LYS A 25 -0.31 -0.80 -16.71
N THR A 26 0.44 -1.23 -15.72
CA THR A 26 -0.05 -1.29 -14.35
C THR A 26 -0.33 0.11 -13.82
N ASP A 27 -1.53 0.34 -13.31
CA ASP A 27 -1.96 1.59 -12.66
C ASP A 27 -2.46 1.31 -11.25
N ILE A 28 -2.15 2.20 -10.32
CA ILE A 28 -2.70 2.17 -8.96
C ILE A 28 -4.21 2.40 -9.04
N ILE A 29 -4.98 1.57 -8.33
CA ILE A 29 -6.44 1.66 -8.21
C ILE A 29 -6.92 1.82 -6.76
N GLU A 30 -6.06 1.51 -5.77
CA GLU A 30 -6.28 1.83 -4.36
C GLU A 30 -4.94 2.14 -3.70
N ILE A 31 -4.93 3.19 -2.88
CA ILE A 31 -3.88 3.45 -1.91
C ILE A 31 -4.47 3.19 -0.53
N GLY A 32 -4.16 2.04 0.04
CA GLY A 32 -4.41 1.75 1.43
C GLY A 32 -3.37 2.44 2.30
N ILE A 33 -3.79 3.16 3.33
CA ILE A 33 -2.89 3.98 4.15
C ILE A 33 -3.34 3.99 5.61
N CYS A 34 -2.37 3.98 6.54
CA CYS A 34 -2.59 4.23 7.95
C CYS A 34 -1.33 4.81 8.60
N GLU A 35 -1.45 5.26 9.84
CA GLU A 35 -0.35 5.76 10.66
C GLU A 35 -0.05 4.80 11.81
N LEU A 36 1.23 4.53 12.06
CA LEU A 36 1.72 3.86 13.26
C LEU A 36 2.53 4.83 14.11
N ASN A 37 2.07 5.12 15.32
CA ASN A 37 2.83 5.91 16.27
C ASN A 37 3.87 5.02 16.99
N LYS A 38 5.16 5.33 16.81
CA LYS A 38 6.27 4.54 17.38
C LYS A 38 6.28 4.51 18.90
N SER A 39 5.83 5.59 19.54
CA SER A 39 5.89 5.73 20.99
C SER A 39 4.70 5.08 21.70
N THR A 40 3.47 5.33 21.21
CA THR A 40 2.25 4.79 21.81
C THR A 40 1.85 3.42 21.23
N LYS A 41 2.46 3.02 20.11
CA LYS A 41 2.11 1.81 19.34
C LYS A 41 0.67 1.82 18.79
N ALA A 42 -0.01 2.97 18.84
CA ALA A 42 -1.33 3.13 18.25
C ALA A 42 -1.27 3.14 16.72
N ILE A 43 -2.22 2.47 16.09
CA ILE A 43 -2.47 2.55 14.65
C ILE A 43 -3.75 3.36 14.46
N SER A 44 -3.70 4.37 13.60
CA SER A 44 -4.79 5.32 13.37
C SER A 44 -4.90 5.72 11.90
N ASN A 45 -5.91 6.52 11.58
CA ASN A 45 -6.12 7.13 10.26
C ASN A 45 -6.11 6.12 9.10
N LYS A 46 -6.66 4.91 9.35
CA LYS A 46 -6.79 3.89 8.30
C LYS A 46 -7.84 4.31 7.29
N GLN A 47 -7.46 4.34 6.01
CA GLN A 47 -8.40 4.59 4.91
C GLN A 47 -7.97 3.96 3.58
N SER A 48 -8.96 3.83 2.68
CA SER A 48 -8.79 3.50 1.27
C SER A 48 -8.96 4.76 0.43
N ILE A 49 -7.99 5.07 -0.41
CA ILE A 49 -8.09 6.13 -1.42
C ILE A 49 -8.16 5.44 -2.78
N TYR A 50 -9.34 5.43 -3.39
CA TYR A 50 -9.53 4.81 -4.71
C TYR A 50 -9.07 5.74 -5.80
N VAL A 51 -8.33 5.19 -6.77
CA VAL A 51 -7.69 5.95 -7.86
C VAL A 51 -8.21 5.48 -9.20
N ILE A 52 -8.52 6.42 -10.09
CA ILE A 52 -8.96 6.15 -11.46
C ILE A 52 -7.74 5.75 -12.29
N PRO A 53 -7.67 4.52 -12.85
CA PRO A 53 -6.57 4.12 -13.72
C PRO A 53 -6.64 4.85 -15.06
N GLU A 54 -5.51 5.33 -15.58
CA GLU A 54 -5.43 6.09 -16.83
C GLU A 54 -4.88 5.27 -18.01
N ARG A 55 -3.98 4.31 -17.73
CA ARG A 55 -3.27 3.51 -18.75
C ARG A 55 -3.82 2.10 -18.91
N SER A 56 -4.80 1.73 -18.10
CA SER A 56 -5.32 0.37 -18.09
C SER A 56 -6.79 0.30 -17.69
N LYS A 57 -7.38 -0.86 -17.93
CA LYS A 57 -8.73 -1.19 -17.47
C LYS A 57 -8.65 -2.22 -16.35
N ILE A 58 -9.54 -2.13 -15.39
CA ILE A 58 -9.68 -3.13 -14.35
C ILE A 58 -10.23 -4.41 -15.00
N SER A 59 -9.43 -5.47 -14.97
CA SER A 59 -9.81 -6.79 -15.50
C SER A 59 -10.80 -7.50 -14.57
N ALA A 60 -11.48 -8.53 -15.08
CA ALA A 60 -12.31 -9.40 -14.24
C ALA A 60 -11.47 -10.08 -13.15
N PHE A 61 -10.27 -10.55 -13.49
CA PHE A 61 -9.31 -11.13 -12.55
C PHE A 61 -8.92 -10.14 -11.45
N CYS A 62 -8.63 -8.88 -11.80
CA CYS A 62 -8.30 -7.84 -10.84
C CYS A 62 -9.47 -7.59 -9.87
N THR A 63 -10.70 -7.52 -10.41
CA THR A 63 -11.90 -7.39 -9.57
C THR A 63 -12.10 -8.58 -8.63
N GLU A 64 -11.88 -9.80 -9.11
CA GLU A 64 -12.00 -11.01 -8.29
C GLU A 64 -10.95 -11.03 -7.16
N LEU A 65 -9.73 -10.59 -7.46
CA LEU A 65 -8.62 -10.57 -6.49
C LEU A 65 -8.81 -9.49 -5.42
N THR A 66 -9.11 -8.26 -5.83
CA THR A 66 -9.09 -7.07 -4.95
C THR A 66 -10.47 -6.64 -4.46
N GLY A 67 -11.54 -7.14 -5.09
CA GLY A 67 -12.90 -6.65 -4.85
C GLY A 67 -13.18 -5.28 -5.50
N ILE A 68 -12.19 -4.64 -6.12
CA ILE A 68 -12.34 -3.32 -6.75
C ILE A 68 -12.98 -3.48 -8.12
N THR A 69 -14.18 -2.90 -8.26
CA THR A 69 -14.93 -2.95 -9.52
C THR A 69 -14.82 -1.65 -10.30
N PRO A 70 -15.00 -1.66 -11.64
CA PRO A 70 -15.13 -0.43 -12.43
C PRO A 70 -16.23 0.50 -11.92
N LYS A 71 -17.32 -0.06 -11.37
CA LYS A 71 -18.41 0.72 -10.77
C LYS A 71 -17.92 1.47 -9.51
N LEU A 72 -17.20 0.78 -8.61
CA LEU A 72 -16.64 1.39 -7.39
C LEU A 72 -15.70 2.55 -7.74
N ILE A 73 -14.83 2.34 -8.72
CA ILE A 73 -13.90 3.39 -9.18
C ILE A 73 -14.66 4.58 -9.79
N LYS A 74 -15.72 4.33 -10.55
CA LYS A 74 -16.54 5.41 -11.10
C LYS A 74 -17.25 6.23 -10.02
N GLU A 75 -17.64 5.60 -8.91
CA GLU A 75 -18.37 6.24 -7.81
C GLU A 75 -17.45 6.94 -6.80
N LYS A 76 -16.28 6.39 -6.52
CA LYS A 76 -15.40 6.82 -5.42
C LYS A 76 -13.97 7.16 -5.85
N GLY A 77 -13.59 6.81 -7.07
CA GLY A 77 -12.23 7.04 -7.56
C GLY A 77 -11.97 8.53 -7.81
N ILE A 78 -10.78 8.97 -7.46
CA ILE A 78 -10.25 10.29 -7.77
C ILE A 78 -9.04 10.17 -8.68
N ARG A 79 -8.58 11.24 -9.28
CA ARG A 79 -7.34 11.24 -10.07
C ARG A 79 -6.15 10.97 -9.17
N PHE A 80 -5.10 10.38 -9.72
CA PHE A 80 -3.88 10.07 -8.94
C PHE A 80 -3.23 11.33 -8.33
N GLU A 81 -3.24 12.44 -9.06
CA GLU A 81 -2.77 13.74 -8.57
C GLU A 81 -3.56 14.20 -7.33
N GLU A 82 -4.89 14.15 -7.38
CA GLU A 82 -5.77 14.46 -6.25
C GLU A 82 -5.54 13.52 -5.05
N ALA A 83 -5.24 12.24 -5.33
CA ALA A 83 -4.88 11.29 -4.28
C ALA A 83 -3.55 11.66 -3.60
N CYS A 84 -2.54 12.07 -4.36
CA CYS A 84 -1.27 12.55 -3.83
C CYS A 84 -1.44 13.83 -2.99
N GLU A 85 -2.27 14.78 -3.45
CA GLU A 85 -2.60 16.00 -2.70
C GLU A 85 -3.30 15.65 -1.38
N LYS A 86 -4.32 14.79 -1.44
CA LYS A 86 -5.03 14.30 -0.23
C LYS A 86 -4.09 13.67 0.78
N ILE A 87 -3.11 12.86 0.32
CA ILE A 87 -2.10 12.26 1.20
C ILE A 87 -1.24 13.34 1.86
N ARG A 88 -0.79 14.35 1.12
CA ARG A 88 -0.02 15.46 1.70
C ARG A 88 -0.81 16.22 2.75
N ASP A 89 -2.06 16.54 2.46
CA ASP A 89 -2.91 17.35 3.34
C ASP A 89 -3.31 16.62 4.64
N GLU A 90 -3.55 15.31 4.55
CA GLU A 90 -4.08 14.55 5.70
C GLU A 90 -2.98 13.87 6.54
N TYR A 91 -1.85 13.49 5.92
CA TYR A 91 -0.80 12.70 6.57
C TYR A 91 0.54 13.45 6.74
N HIS A 92 0.75 14.54 6.00
CA HIS A 92 2.00 15.31 6.01
C HIS A 92 3.26 14.44 5.90
N PRO A 93 3.35 13.55 4.89
CA PRO A 93 4.34 12.47 4.82
C PRO A 93 5.75 12.93 4.43
N GLU A 94 5.95 14.18 4.03
CA GLU A 94 7.21 14.70 3.43
C GLU A 94 8.40 14.55 4.36
N MET A 95 8.17 14.67 5.67
CA MET A 95 9.20 14.57 6.71
C MET A 95 9.14 13.27 7.50
N LEU A 96 8.20 12.38 7.16
CA LEU A 96 7.98 11.14 7.86
C LEU A 96 8.67 9.96 7.17
N THR A 97 8.99 8.94 7.94
CA THR A 97 9.28 7.62 7.38
C THR A 97 7.98 7.00 6.91
N TRP A 98 8.00 6.35 5.76
CA TRP A 98 6.91 5.55 5.28
C TRP A 98 7.33 4.11 5.04
N ALA A 99 6.40 3.18 4.98
CA ALA A 99 6.66 1.75 4.96
C ALA A 99 5.63 1.01 4.10
N GLY A 100 6.05 -0.13 3.54
CA GLY A 100 5.18 -1.11 2.87
C GLY A 100 5.68 -2.52 3.12
N PHE A 101 4.86 -3.52 2.79
CA PHE A 101 5.20 -4.93 3.02
C PHE A 101 5.87 -5.56 1.79
N GLY A 102 7.05 -5.06 1.42
CA GLY A 102 7.82 -5.47 0.26
C GLY A 102 8.40 -4.27 -0.48
N ALA A 103 8.73 -4.42 -1.75
CA ALA A 103 9.27 -3.36 -2.60
C ALA A 103 8.21 -2.82 -3.58
N PHE A 104 7.17 -3.61 -3.87
CA PHE A 104 6.17 -3.31 -4.89
C PHE A 104 5.52 -1.94 -4.71
N ASP A 105 5.04 -1.64 -3.50
CA ASP A 105 4.35 -0.39 -3.21
C ASP A 105 5.21 0.84 -3.53
N ARG A 106 6.48 0.79 -3.11
CA ARG A 106 7.44 1.86 -3.40
C ARG A 106 7.70 1.99 -4.90
N GLU A 107 7.96 0.89 -5.57
CA GLU A 107 8.30 0.87 -7.00
C GLU A 107 7.12 1.35 -7.84
N GLN A 108 5.91 0.87 -7.54
CA GLN A 108 4.69 1.25 -8.25
C GLN A 108 4.33 2.73 -8.02
N MET A 109 4.46 3.23 -6.79
CA MET A 109 4.25 4.64 -6.46
C MET A 109 5.21 5.53 -7.25
N MET A 110 6.51 5.24 -7.21
CA MET A 110 7.53 5.98 -7.95
C MET A 110 7.28 5.95 -9.45
N GLN A 111 7.01 4.77 -10.02
CA GLN A 111 6.76 4.61 -11.44
C GLN A 111 5.54 5.44 -11.91
N GLN A 112 4.47 5.48 -11.14
CA GLN A 112 3.28 6.23 -11.51
C GLN A 112 3.50 7.75 -11.38
N CYS A 113 4.18 8.19 -10.33
CA CYS A 113 4.60 9.58 -10.18
C CYS A 113 5.47 10.05 -11.35
N ASP A 114 6.51 9.28 -11.70
CA ASP A 114 7.42 9.59 -12.81
C ASP A 114 6.67 9.67 -14.14
N TYR A 115 5.78 8.71 -14.40
CA TYR A 115 4.99 8.68 -15.64
C TYR A 115 4.08 9.89 -15.80
N LEU A 116 3.42 10.30 -14.71
CA LEU A 116 2.46 11.42 -14.75
C LEU A 116 3.12 12.78 -14.51
N GLY A 117 4.42 12.82 -14.20
CA GLY A 117 5.14 14.05 -13.85
C GLY A 117 4.67 14.67 -12.53
N ILE A 118 4.19 13.83 -11.60
CA ILE A 118 3.68 14.23 -10.29
C ILE A 118 4.77 13.99 -9.25
N GLU A 119 4.99 14.93 -8.35
CA GLU A 119 5.91 14.75 -7.23
C GLU A 119 5.40 13.67 -6.28
N ASN A 120 6.29 12.75 -5.89
CA ASN A 120 5.94 11.70 -4.92
C ASN A 120 5.54 12.35 -3.58
N PRO A 121 4.36 12.04 -3.01
CA PRO A 121 3.93 12.62 -1.75
C PRO A 121 4.77 12.18 -0.56
N PHE A 122 5.47 11.05 -0.66
CA PHE A 122 6.26 10.49 0.44
C PHE A 122 7.72 10.95 0.42
N SER A 123 8.34 10.96 1.59
CA SER A 123 9.77 11.24 1.75
C SER A 123 10.66 10.18 1.10
N GLY A 124 11.98 10.43 1.03
CA GLY A 124 12.96 9.42 0.62
C GLY A 124 13.17 8.27 1.62
N ASN A 125 12.64 8.38 2.84
CA ASN A 125 12.86 7.44 3.93
C ASN A 125 11.85 6.30 3.91
N TYR A 126 12.16 5.22 3.20
CA TYR A 126 11.31 4.03 3.08
C TYR A 126 11.79 2.87 3.95
N LEU A 127 10.86 2.21 4.64
CA LEU A 127 11.07 0.96 5.39
C LEU A 127 10.37 -0.21 4.67
N ASN A 128 11.13 -1.23 4.34
CA ASN A 128 10.58 -2.50 3.87
C ASN A 128 10.30 -3.40 5.07
N ILE A 129 9.02 -3.51 5.44
CA ILE A 129 8.57 -4.28 6.62
C ILE A 129 8.92 -5.76 6.49
N MET A 130 8.81 -6.34 5.29
CA MET A 130 9.15 -7.74 5.03
C MET A 130 10.62 -8.05 5.33
N HIS A 131 11.53 -7.13 4.95
CA HIS A 131 12.96 -7.24 5.26
C HIS A 131 13.24 -7.08 6.75
N LEU A 132 12.61 -6.09 7.40
CA LEU A 132 12.75 -5.89 8.84
C LEU A 132 12.26 -7.10 9.61
N PHE A 133 11.09 -7.64 9.27
CA PHE A 133 10.52 -8.83 9.89
C PHE A 133 11.44 -10.05 9.75
N ARG A 134 11.94 -10.30 8.53
CA ARG A 134 12.90 -11.39 8.30
C ARG A 134 14.13 -11.26 9.20
N ASN A 135 14.73 -10.07 9.26
CA ASN A 135 15.95 -9.83 10.03
C ASN A 135 15.70 -9.92 11.54
N HIS A 136 14.60 -9.33 12.03
CA HIS A 136 14.21 -9.38 13.44
C HIS A 136 14.05 -10.83 13.95
N ASN A 137 13.47 -11.69 13.12
CA ASN A 137 13.19 -13.09 13.48
C ASN A 137 14.31 -14.06 13.04
N GLY A 138 15.41 -13.59 12.49
CA GLY A 138 16.53 -14.44 12.05
C GLY A 138 16.15 -15.43 10.94
N LEU A 139 15.18 -15.08 10.09
CA LEU A 139 14.66 -15.98 9.06
C LEU A 139 15.57 -16.02 7.82
N TYR A 140 15.74 -17.20 7.26
CA TYR A 140 16.51 -17.37 6.03
C TYR A 140 15.76 -16.84 4.78
N LYS A 141 14.43 -16.99 4.72
CA LYS A 141 13.58 -16.60 3.60
C LYS A 141 12.57 -15.54 4.01
N MET A 142 12.24 -14.67 3.06
CA MET A 142 11.11 -13.76 3.19
C MET A 142 9.79 -14.53 3.13
N MET A 143 8.75 -13.97 3.73
CA MET A 143 7.41 -14.53 3.69
C MET A 143 6.38 -13.43 3.44
N GLY A 144 5.24 -13.79 2.84
CA GLY A 144 4.14 -12.87 2.61
C GLY A 144 3.43 -12.45 3.90
N LEU A 145 2.66 -11.36 3.83
CA LEU A 145 1.98 -10.69 4.93
C LEU A 145 1.21 -11.65 5.87
N ARG A 146 0.34 -12.51 5.32
CA ARG A 146 -0.44 -13.47 6.13
C ARG A 146 0.43 -14.47 6.88
N ARG A 147 1.51 -14.93 6.25
CA ARG A 147 2.45 -15.86 6.92
C ARG A 147 3.22 -15.18 8.02
N ALA A 148 3.59 -13.92 7.85
CA ALA A 148 4.27 -13.14 8.87
C ALA A 148 3.36 -12.89 10.08
N LEU A 149 2.08 -12.55 9.85
CA LEU A 149 1.07 -12.46 10.93
C LEU A 149 0.94 -13.78 11.69
N ASN A 150 0.78 -14.88 10.96
CA ASN A 150 0.66 -16.22 11.59
C ASN A 150 1.91 -16.57 12.41
N ALA A 151 3.10 -16.21 11.96
CA ALA A 151 4.33 -16.42 12.72
C ALA A 151 4.38 -15.62 14.03
N LEU A 152 3.64 -14.50 14.11
CA LEU A 152 3.42 -13.71 15.33
C LEU A 152 2.18 -14.16 16.12
N ASN A 153 1.53 -15.27 15.77
CA ASN A 153 0.26 -15.73 16.34
C ASN A 153 -0.88 -14.69 16.20
N MET A 154 -0.86 -13.91 15.13
CA MET A 154 -1.86 -12.89 14.83
C MET A 154 -2.75 -13.33 13.65
N ASN A 155 -4.06 -13.16 13.81
CA ASN A 155 -4.98 -13.32 12.68
C ASN A 155 -4.97 -12.08 11.79
N PHE A 156 -5.22 -12.28 10.50
CA PHE A 156 -5.47 -11.20 9.57
C PHE A 156 -6.81 -10.52 9.91
N GLU A 157 -6.83 -9.20 9.95
CA GLU A 157 -8.03 -8.39 10.21
C GLU A 157 -8.51 -7.74 8.92
N GLY A 158 -9.79 -7.95 8.57
CA GLY A 158 -10.39 -7.44 7.33
C GLY A 158 -10.28 -8.39 6.15
N HIS A 159 -10.15 -7.84 4.94
CA HIS A 159 -10.09 -8.57 3.68
C HIS A 159 -8.69 -8.47 3.06
N HIS A 160 -8.10 -9.61 2.74
CA HIS A 160 -6.82 -9.66 2.04
C HIS A 160 -7.01 -9.18 0.58
N HIS A 161 -6.04 -8.44 0.07
CA HIS A 161 -6.11 -7.67 -1.16
C HIS A 161 -7.12 -6.50 -1.12
N SER A 162 -7.34 -5.95 0.08
CA SER A 162 -7.86 -4.60 0.29
C SER A 162 -6.69 -3.77 0.80
N GLY A 163 -6.27 -2.77 0.05
CA GLY A 163 -5.08 -1.98 0.38
C GLY A 163 -5.11 -1.41 1.80
N ALA A 164 -6.25 -0.87 2.27
CA ALA A 164 -6.36 -0.38 3.64
C ALA A 164 -6.23 -1.47 4.70
N ASP A 165 -6.77 -2.68 4.45
CA ASP A 165 -6.66 -3.79 5.38
C ASP A 165 -5.24 -4.36 5.38
N ASP A 166 -4.61 -4.48 4.21
CA ASP A 166 -3.24 -4.97 4.08
C ASP A 166 -2.23 -3.97 4.70
N ALA A 167 -2.38 -2.66 4.48
CA ALA A 167 -1.59 -1.62 5.15
C ALA A 167 -1.74 -1.68 6.68
N TYR A 168 -2.96 -1.84 7.18
CA TYR A 168 -3.23 -1.97 8.62
C TYR A 168 -2.55 -3.21 9.20
N ASN A 169 -2.64 -4.36 8.53
CA ASN A 169 -2.00 -5.59 8.98
C ASN A 169 -0.46 -5.51 8.89
N ALA A 170 0.08 -4.82 7.89
CA ALA A 170 1.51 -4.52 7.79
C ALA A 170 1.97 -3.62 8.96
N ALA A 171 1.18 -2.61 9.31
CA ALA A 171 1.44 -1.76 10.47
C ALA A 171 1.40 -2.55 11.80
N ARG A 172 0.51 -3.54 11.94
CA ARG A 172 0.48 -4.43 13.11
C ARG A 172 1.76 -5.26 13.22
N ILE A 173 2.28 -5.80 12.11
CA ILE A 173 3.58 -6.50 12.11
C ILE A 173 4.69 -5.52 12.50
N LEU A 174 4.73 -4.34 11.88
CA LEU A 174 5.75 -3.34 12.17
C LEU A 174 5.75 -2.93 13.64
N ARG A 175 4.57 -2.79 14.24
CA ARG A 175 4.40 -2.50 15.68
C ARG A 175 5.08 -3.51 16.59
N GLU A 176 5.05 -4.79 16.23
CA GLU A 176 5.60 -5.88 17.05
C GLU A 176 7.14 -6.00 16.92
N ILE A 177 7.73 -5.47 15.83
CA ILE A 177 9.15 -5.61 15.54
C ILE A 177 9.96 -4.31 15.74
N LEU A 178 9.28 -3.19 16.10
CA LEU A 178 9.89 -1.93 16.51
C LEU A 178 10.01 -1.87 18.03
#